data_a2293e656ed49efae43857440fc9cc43
#
_entry.id   a2293e656ed49efae43857440fc9cc43
#
_cell.length_a   1.000
_cell.length_b   1.000
_cell.length_c   1.000
_cell.angle_alpha   90.00
_cell.angle_beta   90.00
_cell.angle_gamma   90.00
#
_symmetry.space_group_name_H-M   'P 1'
#
loop_
_entity.id
_entity.type
_entity.pdbx_description
1 polymer ?
#
loop_
_entity_poly.entity_id
_entity_poly.type
_entity_poly.pdbx_seq_one_letter_code
_entity_poly.pdbx_strand_id
1 'polypeptide(L)'
;MNMEIKIKQGLGDVKFNMPIEEVVAIMGDAEEVENIDNAADESTTVLHYEDGTTLFFEGENPILSCIDTCNDELTLFGKEIFDMNEKEIVQLMVSNRYFEQDVDTEDWGERRITFNEGNIDFYFEDDVLMSILFGK
;
A
#
# COMPACT_ATOMS: atom_id res chain seq x y z
N MET A 1 16.56 5.68 -0.14
CA MET A 1 15.66 5.05 0.83
C MET A 1 15.32 3.63 0.37
N ASN A 2 15.27 2.72 1.31
CA ASN A 2 14.83 1.35 1.00
C ASN A 2 13.33 1.36 0.68
N MET A 3 12.94 0.85 -0.48
CA MET A 3 11.54 0.82 -0.94
C MET A 3 10.93 -0.57 -0.80
N GLU A 4 11.26 -1.27 0.25
CA GLU A 4 10.65 -2.57 0.51
C GLU A 4 9.35 -2.46 1.30
N ILE A 5 8.33 -3.17 0.83
CA ILE A 5 7.06 -3.28 1.53
C ILE A 5 7.25 -4.22 2.72
N LYS A 6 6.89 -3.74 3.91
CA LYS A 6 6.93 -4.53 5.15
C LYS A 6 5.49 -4.70 5.62
N ILE A 7 4.96 -5.89 5.40
CA ILE A 7 3.54 -6.18 5.66
C ILE A 7 3.19 -5.84 7.11
N LYS A 8 2.11 -5.07 7.29
CA LYS A 8 1.58 -4.58 8.58
C LYS A 8 2.53 -3.66 9.34
N GLN A 9 3.67 -3.29 8.74
CA GLN A 9 4.65 -2.42 9.38
C GLN A 9 4.83 -1.08 8.65
N GLY A 10 4.91 -1.09 7.32
CA GLY A 10 5.08 0.13 6.55
C GLY A 10 5.83 -0.08 5.25
N LEU A 11 6.56 0.95 4.83
CA LEU A 11 7.32 0.97 3.57
C LEU A 11 8.70 1.54 3.84
N GLY A 12 9.74 0.72 3.69
CA GLY A 12 11.10 1.15 3.98
C GLY A 12 11.25 1.60 5.43
N ASP A 13 11.69 2.83 5.63
CA ASP A 13 11.85 3.42 6.97
C ASP A 13 10.58 4.07 7.50
N VAL A 14 9.54 4.17 6.68
CA VAL A 14 8.25 4.73 7.05
C VAL A 14 7.39 3.64 7.69
N LYS A 15 6.89 3.90 8.89
CA LYS A 15 6.10 2.92 9.64
C LYS A 15 4.68 3.41 9.88
N PHE A 16 3.73 2.48 9.91
CA PHE A 16 2.37 2.79 10.31
C PHE A 16 2.36 3.38 11.74
N ASN A 17 1.42 4.24 12.00
CA ASN A 17 1.26 5.01 13.23
C ASN A 17 2.24 6.19 13.39
N MET A 18 3.13 6.41 12.42
CA MET A 18 3.97 7.62 12.42
C MET A 18 3.13 8.86 12.15
N PRO A 19 3.41 9.98 12.83
CA PRO A 19 2.78 11.26 12.50
C PRO A 19 3.34 11.81 11.18
N ILE A 20 2.60 12.74 10.57
CA ILE A 20 2.93 13.31 9.26
C ILE A 20 4.34 13.87 9.22
N GLU A 21 4.74 14.64 10.23
CA GLU A 21 6.05 15.30 10.26
C GLU A 21 7.21 14.31 10.25
N GLU A 22 7.05 13.15 10.89
CA GLU A 22 8.09 12.11 10.85
C GLU A 22 8.20 11.47 9.46
N VAL A 23 7.05 11.23 8.82
CA VAL A 23 7.02 10.66 7.48
C VAL A 23 7.64 11.62 6.47
N VAL A 24 7.29 12.91 6.55
CA VAL A 24 7.85 13.94 5.66
C VAL A 24 9.36 14.08 5.87
N ALA A 25 9.85 13.92 7.10
CA ALA A 25 11.28 13.95 7.37
C ALA A 25 12.02 12.81 6.65
N ILE A 26 11.36 11.68 6.42
CA ILE A 26 11.94 10.52 5.74
C ILE A 26 11.75 10.60 4.22
N MET A 27 10.53 10.91 3.76
CA MET A 27 10.15 10.87 2.34
C MET A 27 10.29 12.19 1.60
N GLY A 28 10.41 13.29 2.31
CA GLY A 28 10.38 14.62 1.72
C GLY A 28 8.96 15.15 1.58
N ASP A 29 8.83 16.32 0.96
CA ASP A 29 7.53 16.96 0.75
C ASP A 29 6.70 16.22 -0.29
N ALA A 30 5.41 16.07 0.00
CA ALA A 30 4.48 15.50 -0.97
C ALA A 30 4.22 16.49 -2.10
N GLU A 31 3.95 15.98 -3.29
CA GLU A 31 3.57 16.79 -4.46
C GLU A 31 2.21 17.45 -4.22
N GLU A 32 1.28 16.74 -3.57
CA GLU A 32 -0.06 17.24 -3.28
C GLU A 32 -0.52 16.75 -1.91
N VAL A 33 -1.20 17.62 -1.17
CA VAL A 33 -1.79 17.30 0.14
C VAL A 33 -3.29 17.52 0.05
N GLU A 34 -4.04 16.51 0.47
CA GLU A 34 -5.49 16.53 0.45
C GLU A 34 -6.02 16.28 1.85
N ASN A 35 -7.01 17.07 2.29
CA ASN A 35 -7.66 16.88 3.59
C ASN A 35 -9.12 16.51 3.35
N ILE A 36 -9.53 15.37 3.89
CA ILE A 36 -10.90 14.86 3.75
C ILE A 36 -11.56 14.87 5.13
N ASP A 37 -12.62 15.65 5.27
CA ASP A 37 -13.41 15.70 6.50
C ASP A 37 -14.54 14.69 6.40
N ASN A 38 -14.54 13.71 7.29
CA ASN A 38 -15.58 12.71 7.37
C ASN A 38 -16.65 13.11 8.38
N ALA A 39 -17.91 12.71 8.12
CA ALA A 39 -19.07 13.09 8.91
C ALA A 39 -19.07 12.58 10.36
N ALA A 40 -18.13 11.75 10.75
CA ALA A 40 -18.03 11.11 12.06
C ALA A 40 -16.88 11.66 12.92
N ASP A 41 -16.53 12.92 12.76
CA ASP A 41 -15.41 13.58 13.45
C ASP A 41 -14.04 12.97 13.16
N GLU A 42 -13.96 12.11 12.16
CA GLU A 42 -12.70 11.54 11.71
C GLU A 42 -12.23 12.33 10.48
N SER A 43 -11.01 12.81 10.53
CA SER A 43 -10.39 13.45 9.38
C SER A 43 -9.33 12.55 8.77
N THR A 44 -9.19 12.61 7.46
CA THR A 44 -8.15 11.89 6.73
C THR A 44 -7.29 12.89 5.99
N THR A 45 -5.98 12.81 6.18
CA THR A 45 -5.02 13.60 5.40
C THR A 45 -4.33 12.66 4.43
N VAL A 46 -4.29 13.05 3.17
CA VAL A 46 -3.71 12.24 2.10
C VAL A 46 -2.51 12.96 1.51
N LEU A 47 -1.37 12.28 1.46
CA LEU A 47 -0.16 12.80 0.82
C LEU A 47 0.07 12.04 -0.48
N HIS A 48 0.13 12.78 -1.60
CA HIS A 48 0.39 12.21 -2.92
C HIS A 48 1.83 12.51 -3.32
N TYR A 49 2.59 11.47 -3.63
CA TYR A 49 3.98 11.58 -4.09
C TYR A 49 4.10 11.34 -5.58
N GLU A 50 5.07 11.97 -6.20
CA GLU A 50 5.31 11.92 -7.65
C GLU A 50 5.57 10.51 -8.17
N ASP A 51 6.12 9.62 -7.34
CA ASP A 51 6.44 8.24 -7.71
C ASP A 51 5.21 7.31 -7.78
N GLY A 52 4.01 7.84 -7.53
CA GLY A 52 2.78 7.06 -7.53
C GLY A 52 2.42 6.47 -6.18
N THR A 53 3.08 6.92 -5.12
CA THR A 53 2.77 6.49 -3.75
C THR A 53 1.85 7.49 -3.07
N THR A 54 0.78 6.98 -2.46
CA THR A 54 -0.20 7.78 -1.72
C THR A 54 -0.27 7.27 -0.29
N LEU A 55 -0.14 8.18 0.66
CA LEU A 55 -0.15 7.87 2.09
C LEU A 55 -1.40 8.43 2.74
N PHE A 56 -2.09 7.60 3.52
CA PHE A 56 -3.33 7.97 4.21
C PHE A 56 -3.09 8.08 5.70
N PHE A 57 -3.35 9.26 6.26
CA PHE A 57 -3.21 9.56 7.69
C PHE A 57 -4.58 9.80 8.29
N GLU A 58 -4.87 9.18 9.41
CA GLU A 58 -6.19 9.26 10.04
C GLU A 58 -6.14 9.80 11.46
N GLY A 59 -7.20 10.47 11.84
CA GLY A 59 -7.43 10.95 13.20
C GLY A 59 -7.17 12.43 13.39
N GLU A 60 -7.48 12.91 14.59
CA GLU A 60 -7.28 14.30 15.02
C GLU A 60 -5.79 14.66 15.06
N ASN A 61 -4.97 13.72 15.54
CA ASN A 61 -3.52 13.77 15.43
C ASN A 61 -3.14 12.74 14.36
N PRO A 62 -3.12 13.13 13.07
CA PRO A 62 -3.06 12.16 11.99
C PRO A 62 -1.85 11.26 12.03
N ILE A 63 -2.09 9.96 12.00
CA ILE A 63 -1.04 8.93 11.96
C ILE A 63 -1.23 8.07 10.72
N LEU A 64 -0.14 7.56 10.17
CA LEU A 64 -0.15 6.75 8.96
C LEU A 64 -0.92 5.45 9.18
N SER A 65 -1.95 5.21 8.37
CA SER A 65 -2.80 4.02 8.49
C SER A 65 -2.75 3.10 7.28
N CYS A 66 -2.50 3.65 6.09
CA CYS A 66 -2.60 2.91 4.85
C CYS A 66 -1.71 3.52 3.77
N ILE A 67 -1.21 2.69 2.88
CA ILE A 67 -0.36 3.11 1.75
C ILE A 67 -0.88 2.46 0.47
N ASP A 68 -1.06 3.28 -0.57
CA ASP A 68 -1.40 2.84 -1.92
C ASP A 68 -0.23 3.21 -2.83
N THR A 69 0.24 2.28 -3.64
CA THR A 69 1.40 2.56 -4.48
C THR A 69 1.36 1.81 -5.81
N CYS A 70 1.81 2.49 -6.86
CA CYS A 70 2.10 1.89 -8.17
C CYS A 70 3.57 2.08 -8.55
N ASN A 71 4.43 2.40 -7.58
CA ASN A 71 5.87 2.53 -7.81
C ASN A 71 6.47 1.16 -8.14
N ASP A 72 6.90 0.97 -9.39
CA ASP A 72 7.36 -0.31 -9.91
C ASP A 72 8.77 -0.71 -9.43
N GLU A 73 9.42 0.14 -8.65
CA GLU A 73 10.73 -0.16 -8.07
C GLU A 73 10.64 -0.83 -6.69
N LEU A 74 9.42 -1.03 -6.18
CA LEU A 74 9.22 -1.61 -4.86
C LEU A 74 9.52 -3.11 -4.81
N THR A 75 10.00 -3.56 -3.67
CA THR A 75 10.22 -4.97 -3.40
C THR A 75 9.29 -5.48 -2.29
N LEU A 76 9.02 -6.77 -2.30
CA LEU A 76 8.29 -7.46 -1.25
C LEU A 76 8.99 -8.79 -1.01
N PHE A 77 9.36 -9.08 0.23
CA PHE A 77 10.17 -10.24 0.59
C PHE A 77 11.45 -10.35 -0.26
N GLY A 78 12.05 -9.18 -0.56
CA GLY A 78 13.27 -9.11 -1.35
C GLY A 78 13.09 -9.33 -2.85
N LYS A 79 11.85 -9.42 -3.34
CA LYS A 79 11.53 -9.65 -4.76
C LYS A 79 10.95 -8.39 -5.40
N GLU A 80 11.27 -8.18 -6.67
CA GLU A 80 10.72 -7.09 -7.47
C GLU A 80 9.26 -7.40 -7.82
N ILE A 81 8.35 -6.98 -6.93
CA ILE A 81 6.94 -7.40 -6.95
C ILE A 81 6.19 -7.00 -8.22
N PHE A 82 6.52 -5.84 -8.81
CA PHE A 82 5.84 -5.36 -10.01
C PHE A 82 6.27 -6.09 -11.30
N ASP A 83 7.33 -6.89 -11.23
CA ASP A 83 7.75 -7.75 -12.35
C ASP A 83 7.11 -9.14 -12.28
N MET A 84 6.30 -9.40 -11.26
CA MET A 84 5.66 -10.70 -11.04
C MET A 84 4.21 -10.70 -11.51
N ASN A 85 3.76 -11.83 -12.07
CA ASN A 85 2.36 -12.01 -12.42
C ASN A 85 1.56 -12.51 -11.21
N GLU A 86 0.24 -12.65 -11.39
CA GLU A 86 -0.65 -13.06 -10.30
C GLU A 86 -0.21 -14.37 -9.66
N LYS A 87 0.09 -15.38 -10.45
CA LYS A 87 0.47 -16.70 -9.95
C LYS A 87 1.75 -16.64 -9.13
N GLU A 88 2.74 -15.87 -9.59
CA GLU A 88 4.00 -15.71 -8.89
C GLU A 88 3.83 -14.97 -7.56
N ILE A 89 2.97 -13.95 -7.53
CA ILE A 89 2.68 -13.18 -6.31
C ILE A 89 1.95 -14.06 -5.28
N VAL A 90 0.93 -14.81 -5.74
CA VAL A 90 0.20 -15.73 -4.85
C VAL A 90 1.16 -16.76 -4.27
N GLN A 91 2.05 -17.31 -5.08
CA GLN A 91 3.02 -18.29 -4.63
C GLN A 91 4.01 -17.69 -3.63
N LEU A 92 4.45 -16.46 -3.86
CA LEU A 92 5.33 -15.73 -2.94
C LEU A 92 4.64 -15.53 -1.58
N MET A 93 3.38 -15.12 -1.58
CA MET A 93 2.61 -14.90 -0.35
C MET A 93 2.41 -16.20 0.41
N VAL A 94 2.02 -17.27 -0.28
CA VAL A 94 1.83 -18.59 0.34
C VAL A 94 3.14 -19.11 0.92
N SER A 95 4.26 -18.91 0.22
CA SER A 95 5.59 -19.30 0.70
C SER A 95 5.98 -18.57 2.00
N ASN A 96 5.40 -17.40 2.24
CA ASN A 96 5.62 -16.63 3.46
C ASN A 96 4.47 -16.75 4.45
N ARG A 97 3.64 -17.80 4.29
CA ARG A 97 2.57 -18.20 5.20
C ARG A 97 1.36 -17.26 5.25
N TYR A 98 1.07 -16.59 4.16
CA TYR A 98 -0.16 -15.84 3.98
C TYR A 98 -1.08 -16.67 3.11
N PHE A 99 -2.06 -17.33 3.72
CA PHE A 99 -2.89 -18.34 3.04
C PHE A 99 -4.30 -17.87 2.72
N GLU A 100 -4.88 -17.00 3.56
CA GLU A 100 -6.25 -16.53 3.37
C GLU A 100 -6.32 -15.50 2.27
N GLN A 101 -7.05 -15.84 1.20
CA GLN A 101 -7.19 -15.00 0.03
C GLN A 101 -8.66 -14.72 -0.27
N ASP A 102 -8.98 -13.47 -0.57
CA ASP A 102 -10.25 -13.08 -1.15
C ASP A 102 -9.98 -12.54 -2.54
N VAL A 103 -10.66 -13.09 -3.54
CA VAL A 103 -10.50 -12.68 -4.94
C VAL A 103 -11.77 -12.03 -5.42
N ASP A 104 -11.65 -10.83 -6.00
CA ASP A 104 -12.75 -10.09 -6.57
C ASP A 104 -12.41 -9.72 -8.01
N THR A 105 -13.28 -10.02 -8.95
CA THR A 105 -13.06 -9.75 -10.37
C THR A 105 -14.16 -8.84 -10.88
N GLU A 106 -13.76 -7.69 -11.45
CA GLU A 106 -14.70 -6.76 -12.03
C GLU A 106 -15.00 -7.10 -13.51
N ASP A 107 -16.15 -6.65 -14.00
CA ASP A 107 -16.59 -6.94 -15.36
C ASP A 107 -15.64 -6.40 -16.43
N TRP A 108 -14.90 -5.34 -16.14
CA TRP A 108 -13.93 -4.74 -17.06
C TRP A 108 -12.54 -5.38 -17.01
N GLY A 109 -12.37 -6.46 -16.24
CA GLY A 109 -11.14 -7.26 -16.23
C GLY A 109 -10.17 -6.97 -15.09
N GLU A 110 -10.49 -6.02 -14.20
CA GLU A 110 -9.69 -5.76 -13.03
C GLU A 110 -9.91 -6.86 -11.99
N ARG A 111 -8.81 -7.38 -11.42
CA ARG A 111 -8.86 -8.40 -10.36
C ARG A 111 -8.14 -7.87 -9.14
N ARG A 112 -8.77 -8.05 -7.98
CA ARG A 112 -8.15 -7.74 -6.69
C ARG A 112 -7.98 -9.05 -5.93
N ILE A 113 -6.77 -9.26 -5.41
CA ILE A 113 -6.51 -10.37 -4.49
C ILE A 113 -6.11 -9.77 -3.16
N THR A 114 -6.89 -10.06 -2.13
CA THR A 114 -6.65 -9.59 -0.77
C THR A 114 -6.11 -10.74 0.08
N PHE A 115 -4.98 -10.49 0.74
CA PHE A 115 -4.45 -11.41 1.75
C PHE A 115 -4.81 -10.83 3.11
N ASN A 116 -5.85 -11.37 3.73
CA ASN A 116 -6.46 -10.81 4.94
C ASN A 116 -5.50 -10.76 6.13
N GLU A 117 -4.69 -11.78 6.29
CA GLU A 117 -3.71 -11.85 7.39
C GLU A 117 -2.66 -10.76 7.30
N GLY A 118 -2.34 -10.30 6.09
CA GLY A 118 -1.33 -9.27 5.87
C GLY A 118 -1.92 -7.88 5.65
N ASN A 119 -3.25 -7.77 5.57
CA ASN A 119 -3.94 -6.53 5.22
C ASN A 119 -3.34 -5.88 3.98
N ILE A 120 -3.22 -6.65 2.91
CA ILE A 120 -2.62 -6.22 1.65
C ILE A 120 -3.47 -6.67 0.47
N ASP A 121 -3.73 -5.72 -0.45
CA ASP A 121 -4.50 -5.94 -1.67
C ASP A 121 -3.59 -5.74 -2.88
N PHE A 122 -3.66 -6.69 -3.80
CA PHE A 122 -2.97 -6.61 -5.09
C PHE A 122 -4.00 -6.41 -6.20
N TYR A 123 -3.83 -5.37 -6.99
CA TYR A 123 -4.74 -5.04 -8.09
C TYR A 123 -4.09 -5.37 -9.42
N PHE A 124 -4.74 -6.24 -10.20
CA PHE A 124 -4.23 -6.72 -11.50
C PHE A 124 -5.15 -6.31 -12.64
N GLU A 125 -4.57 -6.08 -13.82
CA GLU A 125 -5.29 -5.93 -15.08
C GLU A 125 -4.52 -6.72 -16.13
N ASP A 126 -5.19 -7.65 -16.80
CA ASP A 126 -4.58 -8.56 -17.79
C ASP A 126 -3.33 -9.28 -17.28
N ASP A 127 -3.40 -9.80 -16.05
CA ASP A 127 -2.31 -10.50 -15.36
C ASP A 127 -1.09 -9.62 -15.02
N VAL A 128 -1.24 -8.31 -15.11
CA VAL A 128 -0.21 -7.33 -14.78
C VAL A 128 -0.57 -6.63 -13.47
N LEU A 129 0.37 -6.59 -12.54
CA LEU A 129 0.18 -5.87 -11.27
C LEU A 129 0.15 -4.37 -11.54
N MET A 130 -0.97 -3.72 -11.18
CA MET A 130 -1.17 -2.30 -11.40
C MET A 130 -0.88 -1.47 -10.16
N SER A 131 -1.29 -1.95 -8.99
CA SER A 131 -1.07 -1.24 -7.73
C SER A 131 -1.20 -2.18 -6.54
N ILE A 132 -0.69 -1.71 -5.40
CA ILE A 132 -0.77 -2.42 -4.12
C ILE A 132 -1.30 -1.46 -3.08
N LEU A 133 -2.31 -1.90 -2.32
CA LEU A 133 -2.86 -1.16 -1.19
C LEU A 133 -2.62 -1.98 0.07
N PHE A 134 -1.94 -1.42 1.05
CA PHE A 134 -1.66 -2.15 2.28
C PHE A 134 -1.74 -1.25 3.51
N GLY A 135 -2.09 -1.83 4.66
CA GLY A 135 -2.34 -1.11 5.89
C GLY A 135 -1.83 -1.84 7.13
N LYS A 136 -1.99 -1.13 8.24
CA LYS A 136 -1.60 -1.65 9.55
C LYS A 136 -2.51 -2.77 10.07
#